data_726cdf37878de992a850aa85d48f396f
#
_entry.id   726cdf37878de992a850aa85d48f396f
#
_cell.length_a   1.000
_cell.length_b   1.000
_cell.length_c   1.000
_cell.angle_alpha   90.00
_cell.angle_beta   90.00
_cell.angle_gamma   90.00
#
_symmetry.space_group_name_H-M   'P 1'
#
loop_
_entity.id
_entity.type
_entity.pdbx_description
1 polymer ?
#
loop_
_entity_poly.entity_id
_entity_poly.type
_entity_poly.pdbx_seq_one_letter_code
_entity_poly.pdbx_strand_id
1 'polypeptide(L)'
;LRVRTQTDPAEEVRRDQREERKARFDSVAERRETYLQRYQMLETTLTERQELVTELEAAQAEIASRRQASRDDLLAKLSAADTGLTVGIDLTVGGDRSAPIGYMRDSGFLSRDSAGHFRERQVAERLCAMARPTTVARALLSGNPTGFEEDGKTLGSKGVLTMDEAQKLVEHFACFRADTDSGVQVVERDQLLQVLRLQEELVDDQMRIVLETKPVDELSPGQRSSAMLPLVALSETAPLVIDQPEDNLDQRMVGRTLTKILADLKETRQIIVTTHNANIVVGGDAEHVIVLEPVDAHSSRVEHAGSIDDHEIIELVVAIIEGGREAFQTRHRRYHIDEWPAALGP
;
A
#
# COMPACT_ATOMS: atom_id res chain seq x y z
N LEU A 1 -33.56 6.05 -91.45
CA LEU A 1 -34.33 5.15 -90.59
C LEU A 1 -33.41 4.73 -89.39
N ARG A 2 -33.66 5.33 -88.22
CA ARG A 2 -33.04 4.88 -86.99
C ARG A 2 -33.94 3.79 -86.38
N VAL A 3 -33.47 2.53 -86.39
CA VAL A 3 -34.14 1.44 -85.71
C VAL A 3 -33.90 1.69 -84.22
N ARG A 4 -34.95 2.06 -83.48
CA ARG A 4 -34.96 1.99 -82.02
C ARG A 4 -35.06 0.47 -81.64
N THR A 5 -33.98 -0.13 -81.27
CA THR A 5 -34.00 -1.42 -80.56
C THR A 5 -34.75 -1.20 -79.28
N GLN A 6 -35.97 -1.69 -79.16
CA GLN A 6 -36.68 -1.83 -77.90
C GLN A 6 -35.93 -2.91 -77.09
N THR A 7 -35.26 -2.52 -76.06
CA THR A 7 -34.72 -3.47 -75.07
C THR A 7 -35.89 -4.18 -74.41
N ASP A 8 -35.79 -5.48 -74.31
CA ASP A 8 -36.78 -6.33 -73.63
C ASP A 8 -36.88 -5.89 -72.16
N PRO A 9 -38.06 -5.51 -71.65
CA PRO A 9 -38.25 -5.13 -70.23
C PRO A 9 -37.72 -6.12 -69.25
N ALA A 10 -37.70 -7.39 -69.60
CA ALA A 10 -37.13 -8.44 -68.80
C ALA A 10 -35.59 -8.41 -68.72
N GLU A 11 -34.91 -7.93 -69.77
CA GLU A 11 -33.45 -7.74 -69.73
C GLU A 11 -33.04 -6.50 -68.92
N GLU A 12 -33.82 -5.46 -68.94
CA GLU A 12 -33.63 -4.23 -68.19
C GLU A 12 -33.73 -4.55 -66.65
N VAL A 13 -34.77 -5.25 -66.25
CA VAL A 13 -34.95 -5.73 -64.86
C VAL A 13 -33.80 -6.64 -64.39
N ARG A 14 -33.33 -7.56 -65.26
CA ARG A 14 -32.17 -8.41 -64.95
C ARG A 14 -30.88 -7.63 -64.80
N ARG A 15 -30.70 -6.59 -65.60
CA ARG A 15 -29.55 -5.70 -65.54
C ARG A 15 -29.54 -4.90 -64.26
N ASP A 16 -30.65 -4.30 -63.87
CA ASP A 16 -30.82 -3.55 -62.64
C ASP A 16 -30.59 -4.41 -61.43
N GLN A 17 -31.10 -5.63 -61.42
CA GLN A 17 -30.82 -6.61 -60.33
C GLN A 17 -29.34 -7.01 -60.21
N ARG A 18 -28.64 -7.09 -61.36
CA ARG A 18 -27.20 -7.38 -61.35
C ARG A 18 -26.39 -6.20 -60.85
N GLU A 19 -26.76 -4.97 -61.24
CA GLU A 19 -26.12 -3.73 -60.79
C GLU A 19 -26.34 -3.55 -59.26
N GLU A 20 -27.55 -3.79 -58.77
CA GLU A 20 -27.86 -3.75 -57.33
C GLU A 20 -27.07 -4.79 -56.54
N ARG A 21 -27.01 -6.04 -57.04
CA ARG A 21 -26.18 -7.10 -56.39
C ARG A 21 -24.70 -6.76 -56.38
N LYS A 22 -24.20 -6.17 -57.47
CA LYS A 22 -22.80 -5.73 -57.56
C LYS A 22 -22.52 -4.60 -56.57
N ALA A 23 -23.34 -3.58 -56.52
CA ALA A 23 -23.22 -2.48 -55.58
C ALA A 23 -23.25 -2.96 -54.12
N ARG A 24 -24.12 -3.95 -53.82
CA ARG A 24 -24.19 -4.57 -52.49
C ARG A 24 -22.93 -5.37 -52.16
N PHE A 25 -22.38 -6.11 -53.14
CA PHE A 25 -21.14 -6.85 -52.98
C PHE A 25 -19.96 -5.90 -52.78
N ASP A 26 -19.84 -4.84 -53.55
CA ASP A 26 -18.77 -3.83 -53.44
C ASP A 26 -18.83 -3.13 -52.06
N SER A 27 -20.03 -2.78 -51.57
CA SER A 27 -20.23 -2.20 -50.24
C SER A 27 -19.81 -3.16 -49.10
N VAL A 28 -20.10 -4.46 -49.24
CA VAL A 28 -19.68 -5.47 -48.26
C VAL A 28 -18.16 -5.65 -48.28
N ALA A 29 -17.55 -5.66 -49.49
CA ALA A 29 -16.11 -5.76 -49.64
C ALA A 29 -15.38 -4.56 -48.99
N GLU A 30 -15.87 -3.34 -49.23
CA GLU A 30 -15.33 -2.11 -48.61
C GLU A 30 -15.44 -2.14 -47.06
N ARG A 31 -16.58 -2.57 -46.53
CA ARG A 31 -16.76 -2.74 -45.07
C ARG A 31 -15.83 -3.76 -44.50
N ARG A 32 -15.60 -4.90 -45.18
CA ARG A 32 -14.67 -5.93 -44.79
C ARG A 32 -13.23 -5.40 -44.73
N GLU A 33 -12.83 -4.65 -45.75
CA GLU A 33 -11.50 -4.02 -45.82
C GLU A 33 -11.28 -3.08 -44.62
N THR A 34 -12.24 -2.18 -44.36
CA THR A 34 -12.22 -1.25 -43.24
C THR A 34 -12.15 -1.98 -41.91
N TYR A 35 -12.89 -3.10 -41.75
CA TYR A 35 -12.86 -3.92 -40.56
C TYR A 35 -11.48 -4.56 -40.34
N LEU A 36 -10.88 -5.13 -41.38
CA LEU A 36 -9.55 -5.74 -41.29
C LEU A 36 -8.48 -4.71 -40.94
N GLN A 37 -8.51 -3.52 -41.50
CA GLN A 37 -7.59 -2.44 -41.14
C GLN A 37 -7.73 -2.03 -39.66
N ARG A 38 -8.94 -1.88 -39.16
CA ARG A 38 -9.21 -1.57 -37.74
C ARG A 38 -8.77 -2.68 -36.82
N TYR A 39 -8.97 -3.94 -37.23
CA TYR A 39 -8.53 -5.09 -36.46
C TYR A 39 -7.00 -5.14 -36.35
N GLN A 40 -6.27 -4.94 -37.45
CA GLN A 40 -4.82 -4.85 -37.46
C GLN A 40 -4.30 -3.70 -36.57
N MET A 41 -4.95 -2.55 -36.64
CA MET A 41 -4.62 -1.41 -35.77
C MET A 41 -4.83 -1.76 -34.29
N LEU A 42 -5.91 -2.46 -33.95
CA LEU A 42 -6.17 -2.92 -32.58
C LEU A 42 -5.07 -3.89 -32.10
N GLU A 43 -4.70 -4.87 -32.93
CA GLU A 43 -3.63 -5.81 -32.60
C GLU A 43 -2.29 -5.10 -32.32
N THR A 44 -1.94 -4.13 -33.17
CA THR A 44 -0.74 -3.30 -32.98
C THR A 44 -0.80 -2.54 -31.64
N THR A 45 -1.92 -1.87 -31.38
CA THR A 45 -2.11 -1.10 -30.15
C THR A 45 -2.09 -1.98 -28.90
N LEU A 46 -2.64 -3.19 -28.96
CA LEU A 46 -2.59 -4.15 -27.85
C LEU A 46 -1.16 -4.65 -27.60
N THR A 47 -0.37 -4.82 -28.67
CA THR A 47 1.04 -5.20 -28.55
C THR A 47 1.86 -4.10 -27.90
N GLU A 48 1.73 -2.85 -28.38
CA GLU A 48 2.39 -1.68 -27.79
C GLU A 48 1.99 -1.50 -26.30
N ARG A 49 0.70 -1.68 -25.99
CA ARG A 49 0.23 -1.65 -24.61
C ARG A 49 0.88 -2.73 -23.75
N GLN A 50 1.04 -3.95 -24.27
CA GLN A 50 1.68 -5.03 -23.53
C GLN A 50 3.15 -4.72 -23.21
N GLU A 51 3.86 -4.05 -24.11
CA GLU A 51 5.23 -3.57 -23.86
C GLU A 51 5.25 -2.57 -22.70
N LEU A 52 4.34 -1.57 -22.71
CA LEU A 52 4.21 -0.60 -21.60
C LEU A 52 3.84 -1.26 -20.27
N VAL A 53 2.98 -2.27 -20.29
CA VAL A 53 2.65 -3.05 -19.06
C VAL A 53 3.88 -3.76 -18.52
N THR A 54 4.71 -4.32 -19.40
CA THR A 54 5.98 -4.99 -19.01
C THR A 54 6.97 -3.98 -18.41
N GLU A 55 7.08 -2.79 -18.99
CA GLU A 55 7.90 -1.70 -18.43
C GLU A 55 7.39 -1.24 -17.05
N LEU A 56 6.08 -1.13 -16.88
CA LEU A 56 5.45 -0.80 -15.61
C LEU A 56 5.75 -1.87 -14.54
N GLU A 57 5.61 -3.16 -14.88
CA GLU A 57 5.95 -4.27 -13.98
C GLU A 57 7.43 -4.23 -13.57
N ALA A 58 8.34 -3.91 -14.49
CA ALA A 58 9.76 -3.75 -14.21
C ALA A 58 10.04 -2.57 -13.27
N ALA A 59 9.40 -1.43 -13.50
CA ALA A 59 9.51 -0.24 -12.63
C ALA A 59 8.99 -0.52 -11.22
N GLN A 60 7.86 -1.23 -11.09
CA GLN A 60 7.32 -1.65 -9.80
C GLN A 60 8.28 -2.59 -9.05
N ALA A 61 8.90 -3.54 -9.75
CA ALA A 61 9.89 -4.44 -9.17
C ALA A 61 11.12 -3.68 -8.66
N GLU A 62 11.59 -2.67 -9.40
CA GLU A 62 12.70 -1.80 -8.96
C GLU A 62 12.32 -1.00 -7.70
N ILE A 63 11.13 -0.41 -7.66
CA ILE A 63 10.62 0.31 -6.46
C ILE A 63 10.57 -0.63 -5.26
N ALA A 64 10.02 -1.83 -5.43
CA ALA A 64 9.96 -2.84 -4.38
C ALA A 64 11.35 -3.24 -3.86
N SER A 65 12.32 -3.44 -4.76
CA SER A 65 13.71 -3.73 -4.40
C SER A 65 14.33 -2.59 -3.58
N ARG A 66 14.13 -1.34 -3.98
CA ARG A 66 14.60 -0.16 -3.22
C ARG A 66 13.95 -0.05 -1.84
N ARG A 67 12.65 -0.33 -1.72
CA ARG A 67 11.93 -0.36 -0.44
C ARG A 67 12.45 -1.47 0.47
N GLN A 68 12.74 -2.66 -0.08
CA GLN A 68 13.35 -3.75 0.67
C GLN A 68 14.73 -3.37 1.20
N ALA A 69 15.59 -2.79 0.37
CA ALA A 69 16.91 -2.32 0.79
C ALA A 69 16.83 -1.24 1.88
N SER A 70 15.90 -0.30 1.75
CA SER A 70 15.66 0.73 2.79
C SER A 70 15.16 0.13 4.10
N ARG A 71 14.27 -0.86 4.03
CA ARG A 71 13.81 -1.63 5.20
C ARG A 71 14.98 -2.32 5.90
N ASP A 72 15.84 -3.00 5.14
CA ASP A 72 16.96 -3.75 5.68
C ASP A 72 17.99 -2.83 6.34
N ASP A 73 18.25 -1.65 5.76
CA ASP A 73 19.09 -0.61 6.35
C ASP A 73 18.50 -0.08 7.67
N LEU A 74 17.19 0.21 7.71
CA LEU A 74 16.50 0.62 8.93
C LEU A 74 16.55 -0.46 10.01
N LEU A 75 16.31 -1.73 9.68
CA LEU A 75 16.39 -2.83 10.62
C LEU A 75 17.82 -3.03 11.15
N ALA A 76 18.84 -2.86 10.33
CA ALA A 76 20.23 -2.89 10.76
C ALA A 76 20.55 -1.77 11.76
N LYS A 77 20.09 -0.56 11.51
CA LYS A 77 20.23 0.59 12.43
C LYS A 77 19.48 0.37 13.75
N LEU A 78 18.25 -0.14 13.69
CA LEU A 78 17.45 -0.49 14.87
C LEU A 78 18.15 -1.54 15.74
N SER A 79 18.72 -2.56 15.12
CA SER A 79 19.46 -3.62 15.82
C SER A 79 20.75 -3.08 16.47
N ALA A 80 21.42 -2.13 15.83
CA ALA A 80 22.63 -1.51 16.35
C ALA A 80 22.36 -0.56 17.53
N ALA A 81 21.19 0.03 17.61
CA ALA A 81 20.84 1.00 18.65
C ALA A 81 20.57 0.39 20.04
N ASP A 82 20.53 -0.95 20.15
CA ASP A 82 20.35 -1.68 21.44
C ASP A 82 19.28 -1.05 22.36
N THR A 83 18.09 -0.80 21.79
CA THR A 83 16.98 -0.16 22.51
C THR A 83 16.29 -1.09 23.51
N GLY A 84 16.69 -2.35 23.57
CA GLY A 84 16.03 -3.40 24.36
C GLY A 84 14.64 -3.79 23.81
N LEU A 85 14.26 -3.29 22.65
CA LEU A 85 13.00 -3.57 21.95
C LEU A 85 13.29 -4.21 20.59
N THR A 86 12.63 -5.32 20.31
CA THR A 86 12.71 -5.94 18.98
C THR A 86 11.60 -5.38 18.10
N VAL A 87 11.92 -4.30 17.39
CA VAL A 87 11.03 -3.70 16.40
C VAL A 87 11.38 -4.26 15.02
N GLY A 88 10.37 -4.77 14.33
CA GLY A 88 10.48 -5.28 12.97
C GLY A 88 9.64 -4.50 11.98
N ILE A 89 9.97 -4.62 10.71
CA ILE A 89 9.21 -4.06 9.58
C ILE A 89 8.95 -5.20 8.60
N ASP A 90 7.70 -5.64 8.54
CA ASP A 90 7.25 -6.62 7.55
C ASP A 90 6.84 -5.88 6.28
N LEU A 91 7.53 -6.15 5.18
CA LEU A 91 7.22 -5.61 3.86
C LEU A 91 6.76 -6.74 2.96
N THR A 92 5.49 -6.70 2.55
CA THR A 92 4.92 -7.61 1.56
C THR A 92 4.77 -6.86 0.24
N VAL A 93 5.62 -7.19 -0.72
CA VAL A 93 5.58 -6.60 -2.07
C VAL A 93 4.26 -6.95 -2.73
N GLY A 94 3.54 -5.92 -3.21
CA GLY A 94 2.21 -6.09 -3.79
C GLY A 94 1.19 -6.69 -2.81
N GLY A 95 1.34 -6.41 -1.53
CA GLY A 95 0.47 -6.96 -0.47
C GLY A 95 -0.88 -6.24 -0.34
N ASP A 96 -0.95 -4.96 -0.67
CA ASP A 96 -2.21 -4.21 -0.67
C ASP A 96 -2.91 -4.36 -2.03
N ARG A 97 -3.94 -5.16 -2.04
CA ARG A 97 -4.76 -5.47 -3.22
C ARG A 97 -6.17 -4.88 -3.15
N SER A 98 -6.36 -3.89 -2.29
CA SER A 98 -7.67 -3.24 -2.08
C SER A 98 -8.20 -2.56 -3.33
N ALA A 99 -7.35 -1.87 -4.11
CA ALA A 99 -7.71 -1.19 -5.33
C ALA A 99 -8.24 -2.14 -6.43
N PRO A 100 -7.52 -3.18 -6.85
CA PRO A 100 -8.03 -4.11 -7.85
C PRO A 100 -9.26 -4.91 -7.37
N ILE A 101 -9.35 -5.27 -6.09
CA ILE A 101 -10.55 -5.90 -5.52
C ILE A 101 -11.73 -4.93 -5.60
N GLY A 102 -11.53 -3.66 -5.21
CA GLY A 102 -12.53 -2.61 -5.33
C GLY A 102 -13.00 -2.42 -6.77
N TYR A 103 -12.07 -2.31 -7.71
CA TYR A 103 -12.42 -2.22 -9.13
C TYR A 103 -13.28 -3.40 -9.60
N MET A 104 -12.86 -4.63 -9.35
CA MET A 104 -13.63 -5.82 -9.79
C MET A 104 -15.03 -5.88 -9.18
N ARG A 105 -15.20 -5.39 -7.96
CA ARG A 105 -16.48 -5.36 -7.28
C ARG A 105 -17.40 -4.24 -7.79
N ASP A 106 -16.86 -3.02 -7.91
CA ASP A 106 -17.66 -1.81 -8.08
C ASP A 106 -17.90 -1.45 -9.56
N SER A 107 -17.05 -1.95 -10.48
CA SER A 107 -17.18 -1.72 -11.93
C SER A 107 -18.17 -2.64 -12.65
N GLY A 108 -18.75 -3.61 -11.95
CA GLY A 108 -19.55 -4.67 -12.57
C GLY A 108 -18.72 -5.70 -13.34
N PHE A 109 -17.40 -5.72 -13.13
CA PHE A 109 -16.49 -6.71 -13.73
C PHE A 109 -16.95 -8.15 -13.46
N LEU A 110 -17.42 -8.42 -12.26
CA LEU A 110 -17.98 -9.72 -11.86
C LEU A 110 -19.52 -9.63 -11.71
N SER A 111 -20.24 -9.16 -12.72
CA SER A 111 -21.67 -8.90 -12.62
C SER A 111 -22.53 -10.16 -12.36
N ARG A 112 -23.67 -9.95 -11.68
CA ARG A 112 -24.60 -11.01 -11.22
C ARG A 112 -25.26 -11.86 -12.31
N ASP A 113 -25.27 -11.41 -13.54
CA ASP A 113 -26.07 -12.00 -14.62
C ASP A 113 -25.49 -13.29 -15.21
N SER A 114 -24.28 -13.64 -14.85
CA SER A 114 -23.64 -14.90 -15.25
C SER A 114 -24.06 -16.03 -14.31
N ALA A 115 -25.34 -16.35 -14.26
CA ALA A 115 -25.90 -17.57 -13.69
C ALA A 115 -25.54 -17.86 -12.21
N GLY A 116 -25.49 -16.85 -11.33
CA GLY A 116 -25.44 -17.08 -9.87
C GLY A 116 -24.17 -17.74 -9.31
N HIS A 117 -23.12 -17.88 -10.11
CA HIS A 117 -21.95 -18.69 -9.78
C HIS A 117 -20.82 -17.93 -9.08
N PHE A 118 -20.80 -16.60 -9.18
CA PHE A 118 -19.77 -15.80 -8.53
C PHE A 118 -20.37 -14.98 -7.39
N ARG A 119 -19.99 -15.30 -6.16
CA ARG A 119 -20.11 -14.35 -5.05
C ARG A 119 -19.02 -13.31 -5.26
N GLU A 120 -19.37 -12.20 -5.89
CA GLU A 120 -18.50 -11.15 -6.43
C GLU A 120 -17.26 -10.85 -5.56
N ARG A 121 -17.47 -10.63 -4.28
CA ARG A 121 -16.37 -10.33 -3.35
C ARG A 121 -15.39 -11.48 -3.19
N GLN A 122 -15.88 -12.70 -3.01
CA GLN A 122 -15.00 -13.85 -2.75
C GLN A 122 -14.17 -14.25 -3.96
N VAL A 123 -14.69 -14.06 -5.18
CA VAL A 123 -13.96 -14.34 -6.42
C VAL A 123 -12.89 -13.30 -6.65
N ALA A 124 -13.19 -12.01 -6.47
CA ALA A 124 -12.21 -10.93 -6.57
C ALA A 124 -11.05 -11.12 -5.58
N GLU A 125 -11.36 -11.42 -4.31
CA GLU A 125 -10.35 -11.68 -3.28
C GLU A 125 -9.46 -12.89 -3.64
N ARG A 126 -10.04 -13.98 -4.16
CA ARG A 126 -9.30 -15.18 -4.56
C ARG A 126 -8.47 -14.97 -5.83
N LEU A 127 -8.98 -14.22 -6.82
CA LEU A 127 -8.23 -13.80 -7.99
C LEU A 127 -7.00 -12.98 -7.58
N CYS A 128 -7.22 -11.95 -6.78
CA CYS A 128 -6.13 -11.10 -6.30
C CYS A 128 -5.20 -11.83 -5.33
N ALA A 129 -5.68 -12.85 -4.60
CA ALA A 129 -4.80 -13.70 -3.80
C ALA A 129 -3.90 -14.57 -4.68
N MET A 130 -4.34 -14.92 -5.90
CA MET A 130 -3.62 -15.80 -6.81
C MET A 130 -2.61 -15.07 -7.68
N ALA A 131 -3.02 -13.95 -8.29
CA ALA A 131 -2.23 -13.26 -9.30
C ALA A 131 -2.37 -11.74 -9.22
N ARG A 132 -1.43 -11.03 -9.84
CA ARG A 132 -1.51 -9.58 -10.05
C ARG A 132 -2.58 -9.23 -11.08
N PRO A 133 -3.14 -8.02 -11.05
CA PRO A 133 -4.12 -7.57 -12.03
C PRO A 133 -3.65 -7.71 -13.48
N THR A 134 -2.38 -7.44 -13.76
CA THR A 134 -1.76 -7.59 -15.08
C THR A 134 -1.73 -9.04 -15.55
N THR A 135 -1.42 -9.98 -14.66
CA THR A 135 -1.45 -11.42 -14.94
C THR A 135 -2.88 -11.92 -15.16
N VAL A 136 -3.83 -11.47 -14.32
CA VAL A 136 -5.26 -11.77 -14.49
C VAL A 136 -5.75 -11.28 -15.86
N ALA A 137 -5.47 -10.03 -16.21
CA ALA A 137 -5.86 -9.47 -17.49
C ALA A 137 -5.22 -10.20 -18.67
N ARG A 138 -3.95 -10.58 -18.58
CA ARG A 138 -3.25 -11.37 -19.61
C ARG A 138 -3.90 -12.74 -19.80
N ALA A 139 -4.26 -13.44 -18.73
CA ALA A 139 -4.97 -14.71 -18.78
C ALA A 139 -6.34 -14.60 -19.47
N LEU A 140 -7.10 -13.54 -19.14
CA LEU A 140 -8.41 -13.26 -19.75
C LEU A 140 -8.28 -12.90 -21.23
N LEU A 141 -7.28 -12.08 -21.62
CA LEU A 141 -7.03 -11.71 -23.01
C LEU A 141 -6.58 -12.89 -23.85
N SER A 142 -5.74 -13.78 -23.30
CA SER A 142 -5.26 -14.97 -24.00
C SER A 142 -6.28 -16.11 -24.04
N GLY A 143 -7.34 -16.03 -23.24
CA GLY A 143 -8.30 -17.13 -23.11
C GLY A 143 -7.74 -18.38 -22.43
N ASN A 144 -6.66 -18.25 -21.66
CA ASN A 144 -5.98 -19.37 -21.02
C ASN A 144 -6.25 -19.41 -19.50
N PRO A 145 -7.02 -20.39 -18.98
CA PRO A 145 -7.31 -20.49 -17.56
C PRO A 145 -6.09 -20.76 -16.68
N THR A 146 -5.05 -21.44 -17.20
CA THR A 146 -3.80 -21.64 -16.44
C THR A 146 -2.93 -20.39 -16.39
N GLY A 147 -3.23 -19.38 -17.20
CA GLY A 147 -2.55 -18.08 -17.19
C GLY A 147 -2.76 -17.27 -15.90
N PHE A 148 -3.68 -17.68 -15.01
CA PHE A 148 -3.85 -17.07 -13.70
C PHE A 148 -2.79 -17.51 -12.68
N GLU A 149 -2.03 -18.56 -12.93
CA GLU A 149 -1.03 -19.07 -12.00
C GLU A 149 0.19 -18.13 -11.93
N GLU A 150 0.51 -17.68 -10.73
CA GLU A 150 1.62 -16.75 -10.46
C GLU A 150 2.25 -17.05 -9.10
N ASP A 151 3.53 -16.81 -8.94
CA ASP A 151 4.28 -16.91 -7.68
C ASP A 151 4.16 -18.29 -6.99
N GLY A 152 4.09 -19.37 -7.77
CA GLY A 152 3.95 -20.74 -7.27
C GLY A 152 2.56 -21.11 -6.75
N LYS A 153 1.57 -20.23 -6.92
CA LYS A 153 0.17 -20.50 -6.60
C LYS A 153 -0.49 -21.19 -7.79
N THR A 154 -1.05 -22.37 -7.55
CA THR A 154 -1.71 -23.22 -8.57
C THR A 154 -3.22 -23.25 -8.35
N LEU A 155 -3.96 -23.39 -9.45
CA LEU A 155 -5.41 -23.54 -9.43
C LEU A 155 -5.83 -24.73 -8.55
N GLY A 156 -6.86 -24.52 -7.74
CA GLY A 156 -7.36 -25.53 -6.80
C GLY A 156 -6.66 -25.58 -5.44
N SER A 157 -5.61 -24.80 -5.22
CA SER A 157 -5.00 -24.63 -3.91
C SER A 157 -5.93 -23.91 -2.92
N LYS A 158 -5.68 -24.07 -1.62
CA LYS A 158 -6.53 -23.45 -0.59
C LYS A 158 -6.51 -21.90 -0.70
N GLY A 159 -7.68 -21.31 -0.81
CA GLY A 159 -7.84 -19.84 -0.84
C GLY A 159 -7.66 -19.19 -2.21
N VAL A 160 -7.47 -19.98 -3.28
CA VAL A 160 -7.39 -19.51 -4.67
C VAL A 160 -8.51 -20.09 -5.52
N LEU A 161 -8.55 -19.74 -6.81
CA LEU A 161 -9.54 -20.25 -7.75
C LEU A 161 -9.39 -21.74 -8.02
N THR A 162 -10.51 -22.39 -8.29
CA THR A 162 -10.53 -23.72 -8.90
C THR A 162 -10.36 -23.63 -10.42
N MET A 163 -9.99 -24.73 -11.08
CA MET A 163 -9.90 -24.80 -12.53
C MET A 163 -11.26 -24.48 -13.20
N ASP A 164 -12.37 -24.96 -12.64
CA ASP A 164 -13.72 -24.70 -13.16
C ASP A 164 -14.10 -23.22 -13.08
N GLU A 165 -13.74 -22.53 -11.99
CA GLU A 165 -13.96 -21.09 -11.86
C GLU A 165 -13.08 -20.29 -12.81
N ALA A 166 -11.82 -20.67 -12.98
CA ALA A 166 -10.89 -20.04 -13.94
C ALA A 166 -11.41 -20.19 -15.37
N GLN A 167 -11.89 -21.39 -15.74
CA GLN A 167 -12.47 -21.65 -17.04
C GLN A 167 -13.71 -20.78 -17.30
N LYS A 168 -14.62 -20.69 -16.33
CA LYS A 168 -15.82 -19.84 -16.42
C LYS A 168 -15.49 -18.35 -16.54
N LEU A 169 -14.46 -17.89 -15.86
CA LEU A 169 -13.99 -16.50 -16.00
C LEU A 169 -13.47 -16.21 -17.42
N VAL A 170 -12.63 -17.08 -17.95
CA VAL A 170 -12.12 -16.96 -19.31
C VAL A 170 -13.26 -16.97 -20.34
N GLU A 171 -14.24 -17.86 -20.19
CA GLU A 171 -15.41 -17.92 -21.08
C GLU A 171 -16.29 -16.66 -20.96
N HIS A 172 -16.49 -16.13 -19.75
CA HIS A 172 -17.25 -14.90 -19.55
C HIS A 172 -16.57 -13.68 -20.17
N PHE A 173 -15.25 -13.56 -20.01
CA PHE A 173 -14.44 -12.47 -20.55
C PHE A 173 -13.84 -12.79 -21.93
N ALA A 174 -14.46 -13.66 -22.72
CA ALA A 174 -13.96 -13.97 -24.06
C ALA A 174 -13.97 -12.69 -24.95
N CYS A 175 -12.90 -11.89 -24.82
CA CYS A 175 -12.74 -10.61 -25.53
C CYS A 175 -12.67 -10.79 -27.05
N PHE A 176 -12.21 -11.97 -27.49
CA PHE A 176 -12.08 -12.33 -28.90
C PHE A 176 -12.80 -13.63 -29.14
N ARG A 177 -13.81 -13.61 -30.02
CA ARG A 177 -14.59 -14.79 -30.40
C ARG A 177 -14.50 -14.99 -31.92
N ALA A 178 -14.31 -16.22 -32.35
CA ALA A 178 -14.47 -16.56 -33.75
C ALA A 178 -15.97 -16.68 -34.06
N ASP A 179 -16.45 -15.93 -35.05
CA ASP A 179 -17.78 -16.15 -35.59
C ASP A 179 -17.80 -17.49 -36.34
N THR A 180 -18.71 -18.37 -35.93
CA THR A 180 -18.80 -19.76 -36.45
C THR A 180 -19.13 -19.82 -37.93
N ASP A 181 -19.85 -18.80 -38.44
CA ASP A 181 -20.35 -18.79 -39.83
C ASP A 181 -19.35 -18.14 -40.79
N SER A 182 -18.63 -17.11 -40.35
CA SER A 182 -17.73 -16.35 -41.21
C SER A 182 -16.25 -16.60 -40.95
N GLY A 183 -15.87 -17.22 -39.84
CA GLY A 183 -14.49 -17.39 -39.37
C GLY A 183 -13.80 -16.07 -39.02
N VAL A 184 -14.56 -14.96 -38.95
CA VAL A 184 -14.05 -13.63 -38.60
C VAL A 184 -13.98 -13.52 -37.08
N GLN A 185 -12.90 -12.95 -36.56
CA GLN A 185 -12.79 -12.65 -35.14
C GLN A 185 -13.69 -11.46 -34.78
N VAL A 186 -14.57 -11.66 -33.81
CA VAL A 186 -15.42 -10.61 -33.24
C VAL A 186 -14.78 -10.14 -31.93
N VAL A 187 -14.68 -8.83 -31.75
CA VAL A 187 -14.15 -8.20 -30.54
C VAL A 187 -15.31 -7.78 -29.66
N GLU A 188 -15.39 -8.36 -28.48
CA GLU A 188 -16.35 -7.97 -27.44
C GLU A 188 -15.82 -6.73 -26.70
N ARG A 189 -16.21 -5.55 -27.17
CA ARG A 189 -15.65 -4.25 -26.78
C ARG A 189 -15.73 -4.00 -25.28
N ASP A 190 -16.87 -4.28 -24.66
CA ASP A 190 -17.10 -3.94 -23.25
C ASP A 190 -16.25 -4.82 -22.33
N GLN A 191 -16.17 -6.13 -22.62
CA GLN A 191 -15.29 -7.05 -21.92
C GLN A 191 -13.82 -6.67 -22.09
N LEU A 192 -13.41 -6.35 -23.32
CA LEU A 192 -12.05 -5.90 -23.61
C LEU A 192 -11.70 -4.66 -22.80
N LEU A 193 -12.55 -3.64 -22.76
CA LEU A 193 -12.30 -2.42 -22.01
C LEU A 193 -12.22 -2.68 -20.50
N GLN A 194 -13.07 -3.56 -19.96
CA GLN A 194 -13.00 -3.93 -18.55
C GLN A 194 -11.68 -4.63 -18.20
N VAL A 195 -11.23 -5.56 -19.05
CA VAL A 195 -9.98 -6.28 -18.84
C VAL A 195 -8.77 -5.34 -18.97
N LEU A 196 -8.78 -4.41 -19.94
CA LEU A 196 -7.72 -3.43 -20.11
C LEU A 196 -7.62 -2.45 -18.92
N ARG A 197 -8.76 -2.03 -18.36
CA ARG A 197 -8.79 -1.20 -17.15
C ARG A 197 -8.26 -1.94 -15.93
N LEU A 198 -8.53 -3.23 -15.81
CA LEU A 198 -7.95 -4.03 -14.73
C LEU A 198 -6.41 -4.01 -14.74
N GLN A 199 -5.78 -3.95 -15.92
CA GLN A 199 -4.32 -3.82 -16.03
C GLN A 199 -3.77 -2.51 -15.45
N GLU A 200 -4.61 -1.47 -15.35
CA GLU A 200 -4.24 -0.16 -14.83
C GLU A 200 -4.30 -0.10 -13.29
N GLU A 201 -4.96 -1.09 -12.67
CA GLU A 201 -5.05 -1.18 -11.22
C GLU A 201 -3.70 -1.56 -10.62
N LEU A 202 -3.11 -0.60 -9.90
CA LEU A 202 -1.83 -0.79 -9.23
C LEU A 202 -2.03 -1.59 -7.94
N VAL A 203 -1.02 -2.38 -7.63
CA VAL A 203 -0.94 -3.13 -6.37
C VAL A 203 0.16 -2.50 -5.54
N ASP A 204 -0.21 -1.92 -4.40
CA ASP A 204 0.74 -1.30 -3.50
C ASP A 204 1.42 -2.32 -2.58
N ASP A 205 2.61 -1.96 -2.12
CA ASP A 205 3.30 -2.74 -1.11
C ASP A 205 2.62 -2.55 0.25
N GLN A 206 2.43 -3.63 0.97
CA GLN A 206 1.93 -3.58 2.34
C GLN A 206 3.10 -3.57 3.31
N MET A 207 3.22 -2.50 4.09
CA MET A 207 4.20 -2.38 5.15
C MET A 207 3.49 -2.46 6.50
N ARG A 208 4.02 -3.31 7.40
CA ARG A 208 3.54 -3.46 8.77
C ARG A 208 4.70 -3.35 9.74
N ILE A 209 4.53 -2.54 10.75
CA ILE A 209 5.48 -2.47 11.87
C ILE A 209 5.04 -3.51 12.88
N VAL A 210 6.00 -4.29 13.39
CA VAL A 210 5.79 -5.31 14.40
C VAL A 210 6.68 -5.03 15.62
N LEU A 211 6.14 -5.25 16.80
CA LEU A 211 6.89 -5.25 18.05
C LEU A 211 6.99 -6.70 18.53
N GLU A 212 8.21 -7.23 18.60
CA GLU A 212 8.46 -8.66 18.78
C GLU A 212 7.83 -9.49 17.66
N THR A 213 6.60 -10.00 17.85
CA THR A 213 5.86 -10.79 16.85
C THR A 213 4.46 -10.25 16.57
N LYS A 214 4.08 -9.12 17.21
CA LYS A 214 2.74 -8.57 17.11
C LYS A 214 2.69 -7.33 16.22
N PRO A 215 1.78 -7.25 15.26
CA PRO A 215 1.54 -6.03 14.49
C PRO A 215 1.19 -4.85 15.40
N VAL A 216 1.68 -3.65 15.06
CA VAL A 216 1.43 -2.43 15.83
C VAL A 216 -0.06 -2.14 16.00
N ASP A 217 -0.89 -2.51 15.03
CA ASP A 217 -2.33 -2.30 15.10
C ASP A 217 -3.02 -3.11 16.21
N GLU A 218 -2.42 -4.20 16.64
CA GLU A 218 -2.92 -5.08 17.72
C GLU A 218 -2.36 -4.72 19.10
N LEU A 219 -1.47 -3.72 19.17
CA LEU A 219 -0.83 -3.29 20.41
C LEU A 219 -1.67 -2.27 21.18
N SER A 220 -1.44 -2.21 22.51
CA SER A 220 -1.95 -1.11 23.33
C SER A 220 -1.34 0.24 22.91
N PRO A 221 -1.98 1.38 23.22
CA PRO A 221 -1.44 2.70 22.87
C PRO A 221 0.02 2.91 23.32
N GLY A 222 0.36 2.49 24.56
CA GLY A 222 1.71 2.60 25.07
C GLY A 222 2.73 1.73 24.32
N GLN A 223 2.36 0.50 23.97
CA GLN A 223 3.21 -0.37 23.16
C GLN A 223 3.42 0.17 21.75
N ARG A 224 2.40 0.82 21.15
CA ARG A 224 2.53 1.50 19.85
C ARG A 224 3.55 2.63 19.93
N SER A 225 3.44 3.50 20.94
CA SER A 225 4.39 4.60 21.14
C SER A 225 5.81 4.06 21.32
N SER A 226 5.97 2.99 22.11
CA SER A 226 7.27 2.32 22.32
C SER A 226 7.87 1.76 21.04
N ALA A 227 7.04 1.16 20.15
CA ALA A 227 7.51 0.60 18.89
C ALA A 227 7.88 1.68 17.87
N MET A 228 7.14 2.81 17.87
CA MET A 228 7.36 3.90 16.91
C MET A 228 8.56 4.78 17.25
N LEU A 229 8.85 5.00 18.53
CA LEU A 229 9.89 5.91 18.98
C LEU A 229 11.28 5.59 18.39
N PRO A 230 11.78 4.35 18.42
CA PRO A 230 13.08 4.02 17.80
C PRO A 230 13.10 4.26 16.27
N LEU A 231 11.97 4.03 15.59
CA LEU A 231 11.87 4.26 14.15
C LEU A 231 11.97 5.75 13.79
N VAL A 232 11.23 6.60 14.54
CA VAL A 232 11.29 8.06 14.37
C VAL A 232 12.69 8.58 14.74
N ALA A 233 13.29 7.98 15.76
CA ALA A 233 14.61 8.33 16.23
C ALA A 233 15.71 8.15 15.16
N LEU A 234 15.60 7.11 14.34
CA LEU A 234 16.64 6.74 13.35
C LEU A 234 16.42 7.32 11.96
N SER A 235 15.28 7.96 11.70
CA SER A 235 14.88 8.29 10.34
C SER A 235 15.59 9.50 9.73
N GLU A 236 16.00 10.51 10.53
CA GLU A 236 16.56 11.77 10.00
C GLU A 236 17.49 12.46 11.01
N THR A 237 18.33 13.41 10.50
CA THR A 237 19.16 14.31 11.32
C THR A 237 18.50 15.66 11.61
N ALA A 238 17.28 15.88 11.12
CA ALA A 238 16.50 17.08 11.37
C ALA A 238 16.15 17.22 12.86
N PRO A 239 15.92 18.44 13.38
CA PRO A 239 15.45 18.65 14.74
C PRO A 239 14.19 17.84 15.04
N LEU A 240 14.14 17.19 16.18
CA LEU A 240 13.02 16.36 16.63
C LEU A 240 12.26 17.07 17.75
N VAL A 241 10.97 17.26 17.54
CA VAL A 241 10.06 17.79 18.57
C VAL A 241 9.14 16.68 19.03
N ILE A 242 9.13 16.41 20.34
CA ILE A 242 8.33 15.36 20.96
C ILE A 242 7.47 15.98 22.07
N ASP A 243 6.17 15.77 21.97
CA ASP A 243 5.22 16.25 22.97
C ASP A 243 4.83 15.10 23.90
N GLN A 244 5.15 15.23 25.19
CA GLN A 244 4.85 14.29 26.27
C GLN A 244 5.08 12.81 25.89
N PRO A 245 6.33 12.43 25.57
CA PRO A 245 6.64 11.05 25.15
C PRO A 245 6.37 9.99 26.22
N GLU A 246 6.25 10.41 27.47
CA GLU A 246 5.89 9.53 28.61
C GLU A 246 4.42 9.13 28.63
N ASP A 247 3.55 9.86 27.94
CA ASP A 247 2.14 9.54 27.89
C ASP A 247 1.92 8.14 27.30
N ASN A 248 1.14 7.34 28.01
CA ASN A 248 0.87 5.95 27.67
C ASN A 248 2.07 4.98 27.79
N LEU A 249 3.24 5.42 28.25
CA LEU A 249 4.38 4.54 28.55
C LEU A 249 4.38 4.13 30.04
N ASP A 250 4.84 2.90 30.32
CA ASP A 250 5.11 2.54 31.69
C ASP A 250 6.44 3.18 32.19
N GLN A 251 6.55 3.36 33.49
CA GLN A 251 7.71 4.04 34.09
C GLN A 251 9.05 3.32 33.83
N ARG A 252 9.04 2.01 33.55
CA ARG A 252 10.27 1.28 33.21
C ARG A 252 10.71 1.60 31.79
N MET A 253 9.74 1.72 30.89
CA MET A 253 9.99 2.15 29.51
C MET A 253 10.53 3.57 29.46
N VAL A 254 9.93 4.49 30.22
CA VAL A 254 10.43 5.87 30.34
C VAL A 254 11.86 5.89 30.88
N GLY A 255 12.11 5.27 32.04
CA GLY A 255 13.37 5.37 32.74
C GLY A 255 14.55 4.60 32.12
N ARG A 256 14.29 3.62 31.24
CA ARG A 256 15.36 2.79 30.65
C ARG A 256 15.51 2.96 29.17
N THR A 257 14.40 2.94 28.43
CA THR A 257 14.42 2.93 26.97
C THR A 257 14.35 4.32 26.40
N LEU A 258 13.35 5.12 26.82
CA LEU A 258 13.16 6.47 26.30
C LEU A 258 14.34 7.38 26.63
N THR A 259 14.78 7.40 27.89
CA THR A 259 15.91 8.24 28.33
C THR A 259 17.19 7.89 27.59
N LYS A 260 17.49 6.59 27.39
CA LYS A 260 18.65 6.15 26.62
C LYS A 260 18.55 6.58 25.16
N ILE A 261 17.40 6.41 24.53
CA ILE A 261 17.18 6.84 23.12
C ILE A 261 17.41 8.37 23.01
N LEU A 262 16.86 9.15 23.92
CA LEU A 262 17.02 10.62 23.90
C LEU A 262 18.49 11.04 24.10
N ALA A 263 19.19 10.42 25.04
CA ALA A 263 20.61 10.67 25.30
C ALA A 263 21.49 10.29 24.10
N ASP A 264 21.23 9.18 23.43
CA ASP A 264 21.97 8.78 22.22
C ASP A 264 21.68 9.71 21.03
N LEU A 265 20.44 10.14 20.88
CA LEU A 265 20.02 11.00 19.75
C LEU A 265 20.52 12.44 19.85
N LYS A 266 20.63 13.01 21.05
CA LYS A 266 21.11 14.39 21.22
C LYS A 266 22.53 14.60 20.68
N GLU A 267 23.34 13.54 20.59
CA GLU A 267 24.69 13.58 20.01
C GLU A 267 24.68 13.86 18.49
N THR A 268 23.56 13.58 17.82
CA THR A 268 23.45 13.65 16.35
C THR A 268 22.49 14.71 15.85
N ARG A 269 21.53 15.15 16.69
CA ARG A 269 20.53 16.15 16.31
C ARG A 269 19.94 16.90 17.51
N GLN A 270 19.34 18.07 17.24
CA GLN A 270 18.60 18.81 18.25
C GLN A 270 17.31 18.06 18.62
N ILE A 271 17.05 17.93 19.93
CA ILE A 271 15.82 17.36 20.47
C ILE A 271 15.13 18.40 21.35
N ILE A 272 13.85 18.60 21.11
CA ILE A 272 12.97 19.46 21.92
C ILE A 272 11.85 18.58 22.47
N VAL A 273 11.77 18.47 23.81
CA VAL A 273 10.77 17.61 24.47
C VAL A 273 9.94 18.46 25.41
N THR A 274 8.62 18.35 25.34
CA THR A 274 7.75 18.78 26.43
C THR A 274 7.50 17.58 27.35
N THR A 275 7.60 17.76 28.67
CA THR A 275 7.45 16.65 29.61
C THR A 275 7.05 17.14 31.00
N HIS A 276 6.35 16.30 31.74
CA HIS A 276 6.12 16.42 33.16
C HIS A 276 6.80 15.31 33.99
N ASN A 277 7.73 14.58 33.38
CA ASN A 277 8.42 13.44 33.98
C ASN A 277 9.90 13.74 34.25
N ALA A 278 10.30 13.75 35.51
CA ALA A 278 11.69 14.03 35.91
C ALA A 278 12.71 13.06 35.31
N ASN A 279 12.32 11.81 35.05
CA ASN A 279 13.22 10.83 34.41
C ASN A 279 13.64 11.26 33.01
N ILE A 280 12.78 11.96 32.27
CA ILE A 280 13.11 12.47 30.92
C ILE A 280 14.10 13.61 31.02
N VAL A 281 13.87 14.55 31.92
CA VAL A 281 14.73 15.73 32.10
C VAL A 281 16.11 15.31 32.63
N VAL A 282 16.14 14.54 33.70
CA VAL A 282 17.39 14.13 34.43
C VAL A 282 18.03 12.95 33.71
N GLY A 283 17.28 11.88 33.44
CA GLY A 283 17.81 10.67 32.82
C GLY A 283 18.10 10.79 31.34
N GLY A 284 17.43 11.72 30.63
CA GLY A 284 17.72 12.11 29.26
C GLY A 284 18.90 13.09 29.16
N ASP A 285 19.46 13.54 30.30
CA ASP A 285 20.59 14.44 30.39
C ASP A 285 20.36 15.72 29.57
N ALA A 286 19.28 16.45 29.90
CA ALA A 286 18.87 17.65 29.21
C ALA A 286 19.90 18.78 29.36
N GLU A 287 20.43 19.30 28.27
CA GLU A 287 21.42 20.40 28.27
C GLU A 287 20.79 21.74 28.60
N HIS A 288 19.51 21.92 28.24
CA HIS A 288 18.79 23.16 28.48
C HIS A 288 17.34 22.85 28.87
N VAL A 289 16.93 23.36 30.02
CA VAL A 289 15.58 23.20 30.59
C VAL A 289 14.89 24.54 30.58
N ILE A 290 13.66 24.57 30.05
CA ILE A 290 12.79 25.75 30.06
C ILE A 290 11.58 25.44 30.91
N VAL A 291 11.44 26.13 32.04
CA VAL A 291 10.30 25.99 32.95
C VAL A 291 9.21 26.95 32.56
N LEU A 292 8.01 26.42 32.32
CA LEU A 292 6.84 27.20 31.97
C LEU A 292 5.88 27.32 33.16
N GLU A 293 5.46 28.54 33.49
CA GLU A 293 4.44 28.84 34.48
C GLU A 293 3.13 29.26 33.80
N PRO A 294 1.97 28.67 34.12
CA PRO A 294 0.69 29.11 33.59
C PRO A 294 0.34 30.50 34.17
N VAL A 295 -0.02 31.43 33.30
CA VAL A 295 -0.48 32.76 33.66
C VAL A 295 -2.00 32.81 33.73
N ASP A 296 -2.65 32.18 32.78
CA ASP A 296 -4.12 32.01 32.69
C ASP A 296 -4.48 30.70 31.95
N ALA A 297 -5.75 30.46 31.69
CA ALA A 297 -6.25 29.24 31.06
C ALA A 297 -5.71 29.01 29.62
N HIS A 298 -5.12 30.02 29.00
CA HIS A 298 -4.70 29.99 27.59
C HIS A 298 -3.27 30.50 27.34
N SER A 299 -2.57 30.92 28.38
CA SER A 299 -1.22 31.48 28.26
C SER A 299 -0.29 30.99 29.36
N SER A 300 0.97 30.83 28.98
CA SER A 300 2.08 30.50 29.88
C SER A 300 3.23 31.44 29.62
N ARG A 301 4.06 31.65 30.66
CA ARG A 301 5.32 32.41 30.55
C ARG A 301 6.49 31.52 30.89
N VAL A 302 7.67 31.89 30.40
CA VAL A 302 8.92 31.27 30.87
C VAL A 302 9.20 31.79 32.26
N GLU A 303 9.21 30.91 33.24
CA GLU A 303 9.58 31.20 34.63
C GLU A 303 11.10 31.25 34.76
N HIS A 304 11.77 30.22 34.27
CA HIS A 304 13.22 30.12 34.26
C HIS A 304 13.73 29.29 33.07
N ALA A 305 14.97 29.52 32.67
CA ALA A 305 15.64 28.75 31.62
C ALA A 305 17.14 28.65 31.92
N GLY A 306 17.68 27.43 31.87
CA GLY A 306 19.10 27.18 32.18
C GLY A 306 19.50 25.72 32.02
N SER A 307 20.71 25.40 32.44
CA SER A 307 21.22 24.03 32.47
C SER A 307 20.54 23.21 33.55
N ILE A 308 20.46 21.89 33.35
CA ILE A 308 20.01 20.97 34.40
C ILE A 308 20.95 21.00 35.63
N ASP A 309 22.17 21.49 35.47
CA ASP A 309 23.15 21.63 36.58
C ASP A 309 22.94 22.92 37.40
N ASP A 310 22.12 23.85 36.95
CA ASP A 310 21.80 25.08 37.65
C ASP A 310 20.93 24.78 38.87
N HIS A 311 21.33 25.30 40.02
CA HIS A 311 20.66 25.07 41.31
C HIS A 311 19.18 25.49 41.28
N GLU A 312 18.87 26.61 40.61
CA GLU A 312 17.51 27.11 40.45
C GLU A 312 16.66 26.16 39.59
N ILE A 313 17.22 25.63 38.51
CA ILE A 313 16.54 24.63 37.68
C ILE A 313 16.28 23.33 38.48
N ILE A 314 17.27 22.83 39.23
CA ILE A 314 17.10 21.64 40.08
C ILE A 314 15.98 21.86 41.10
N GLU A 315 15.92 23.03 41.74
CA GLU A 315 14.85 23.32 42.70
C GLU A 315 13.49 23.35 42.05
N LEU A 316 13.36 23.92 40.87
CA LEU A 316 12.11 23.96 40.09
C LEU A 316 11.69 22.56 39.61
N VAL A 317 12.62 21.76 39.11
CA VAL A 317 12.35 20.36 38.75
C VAL A 317 11.83 19.56 39.94
N VAL A 318 12.47 19.70 41.10
CA VAL A 318 12.02 19.06 42.34
C VAL A 318 10.65 19.60 42.79
N ALA A 319 10.44 20.90 42.70
CA ALA A 319 9.19 21.52 43.14
C ALA A 319 8.01 21.11 42.29
N ILE A 320 8.15 21.15 40.94
CA ILE A 320 7.07 20.98 39.96
C ILE A 320 6.83 19.49 39.66
N ILE A 321 7.89 18.74 39.37
CA ILE A 321 7.77 17.38 38.83
C ILE A 321 7.85 16.33 39.96
N GLU A 322 8.69 16.55 40.97
CA GLU A 322 8.86 15.61 42.10
C GLU A 322 7.89 15.84 43.26
N GLY A 323 7.03 16.85 43.17
CA GLY A 323 6.04 17.19 44.20
C GLY A 323 6.62 17.93 45.40
N GLY A 324 7.77 18.55 45.25
CA GLY A 324 8.47 19.34 46.25
C GLY A 324 9.51 18.56 47.09
N ARG A 325 10.36 19.32 47.73
CA ARG A 325 11.49 18.78 48.53
C ARG A 325 11.06 17.81 49.63
N GLU A 326 9.95 18.09 50.29
CA GLU A 326 9.44 17.22 51.38
C GLU A 326 8.97 15.86 50.85
N ALA A 327 8.21 15.85 49.75
CA ALA A 327 7.76 14.61 49.09
C ALA A 327 8.93 13.80 48.57
N PHE A 328 9.90 14.46 47.93
CA PHE A 328 11.13 13.83 47.46
C PHE A 328 11.93 13.18 48.58
N GLN A 329 12.18 13.92 49.68
CA GLN A 329 12.89 13.38 50.88
C GLN A 329 12.09 12.26 51.56
N THR A 330 10.78 12.34 51.58
CA THR A 330 9.94 11.29 52.15
C THR A 330 10.06 9.99 51.36
N ARG A 331 10.04 10.07 50.03
CA ARG A 331 10.29 8.89 49.17
C ARG A 331 11.70 8.33 49.37
N HIS A 332 12.72 9.18 49.35
CA HIS A 332 14.10 8.81 49.55
C HIS A 332 14.29 7.99 50.86
N ARG A 333 13.76 8.53 51.96
CA ARG A 333 13.79 7.84 53.29
C ARG A 333 12.96 6.56 53.28
N ARG A 334 11.78 6.58 52.66
CA ARG A 334 10.85 5.44 52.67
C ARG A 334 11.38 4.25 51.88
N TYR A 335 12.11 4.51 50.83
CA TYR A 335 12.71 3.48 49.98
C TYR A 335 14.07 3.02 50.47
N HIS A 336 14.61 3.61 51.51
CA HIS A 336 15.93 3.27 52.08
C HIS A 336 17.04 3.31 51.00
N ILE A 337 17.04 4.32 50.12
CA ILE A 337 17.93 4.39 48.97
C ILE A 337 19.41 4.34 49.37
N ASP A 338 19.78 4.95 50.49
CA ASP A 338 21.15 4.96 51.01
C ASP A 338 21.64 3.57 51.46
N GLU A 339 20.73 2.63 51.69
CA GLU A 339 21.04 1.27 52.12
C GLU A 339 21.06 0.27 50.95
N TRP A 340 20.79 0.71 49.74
CA TRP A 340 20.79 -0.18 48.59
C TRP A 340 22.20 -0.69 48.31
N PRO A 341 22.41 -2.03 48.17
CA PRO A 341 23.72 -2.56 47.84
C PRO A 341 24.17 -2.01 46.48
N ALA A 342 25.43 -1.63 46.37
CA ALA A 342 26.07 -1.19 45.14
C ALA A 342 25.98 -2.20 43.97
N ALA A 343 25.52 -3.44 44.24
CA ALA A 343 25.33 -4.52 43.29
C ALA A 343 23.98 -4.50 42.56
N LEU A 344 23.03 -3.62 42.90
CA LEU A 344 21.87 -3.36 42.08
C LEU A 344 22.26 -2.26 41.04
N GLY A 345 23.22 -2.61 40.20
CA GLY A 345 23.61 -1.79 39.06
C GLY A 345 22.44 -1.56 38.10
N PRO A 346 22.60 -0.60 37.17
CA PRO A 346 21.56 -0.12 36.29
C PRO A 346 20.89 -1.20 35.47
#